data_7c711d91f6531653e181f1b1b307d66e
#
_entry.id   7c711d91f6531653e181f1b1b307d66e
#
_cell.length_a   1.000
_cell.length_b   1.000
_cell.length_c   1.000
_cell.angle_alpha   90.00
_cell.angle_beta   90.00
_cell.angle_gamma   90.00
#
_symmetry.space_group_name_H-M   'P 1'
#
loop_
_entity.id
_entity.type
_entity.pdbx_description
1 polymer ?
#
loop_
_entity_poly.entity_id
_entity_poly.type
_entity_poly.pdbx_seq_one_letter_code
_entity_poly.pdbx_strand_id
1 'polypeptide(L)'
;MKNCIVIGGGAIGLSIAYRLAQEDFSVSLFDEHEVGTGTSWAGAGILPAATLKNVDDPYEKLRGYSHQLHPLWAQQLKELTGIDTGFRRCGGWYIARTKAERATLIAQRDLWEEQGIEVQRGDRQTLLQHEPALAAMESRDIETEAWFVKDECQVRNPRHLQALKEACLRLGVEIRSHHKVERLEWDNEQLSGVVVGDQTVSAEHYCFTAGAWTHQMLQWFGLPNGILPVRGQMLLYQMEPGWLKSIINEGHRYLVPREDGHLLIGSCEEEVGYVCETTPEQLDDLKRWAQSMLGEQLAQEPVRSWAGLRPGVFDGMPYIGPLSRHPNVWIAAGHFRSGLHLSCATAECLVSMFKGEESPCDLTPFRPDRYWQPKVTL
;
A
#
# COMPACT_ATOMS: atom_id res chain seq x y z
N MET A 1 13.91 26.97 -10.15
CA MET A 1 13.57 25.92 -9.16
C MET A 1 12.71 24.93 -9.91
N LYS A 2 13.10 23.66 -10.00
CA LYS A 2 12.29 22.64 -10.66
C LYS A 2 10.96 22.50 -9.94
N ASN A 3 9.88 22.35 -10.68
CA ASN A 3 8.55 22.22 -10.11
C ASN A 3 7.82 20.97 -10.60
N CYS A 4 6.97 20.42 -9.72
CA CYS A 4 6.22 19.20 -10.00
C CYS A 4 4.79 19.33 -9.47
N ILE A 5 3.83 18.90 -10.29
CA ILE A 5 2.45 18.68 -9.86
C ILE A 5 2.25 17.19 -9.59
N VAL A 6 1.76 16.86 -8.39
CA VAL A 6 1.38 15.51 -7.99
C VAL A 6 -0.16 15.43 -7.97
N ILE A 7 -0.73 14.46 -8.69
CA ILE A 7 -2.18 14.25 -8.81
C ILE A 7 -2.56 12.96 -8.08
N GLY A 8 -3.23 13.11 -6.94
CA GLY A 8 -3.59 12.03 -6.01
C GLY A 8 -2.76 12.07 -4.73
N GLY A 9 -3.41 12.31 -3.59
CA GLY A 9 -2.82 12.48 -2.26
C GLY A 9 -2.91 11.24 -1.38
N GLY A 10 -2.80 10.03 -1.95
CA GLY A 10 -2.64 8.78 -1.21
C GLY A 10 -1.21 8.58 -0.70
N ALA A 11 -0.89 7.37 -0.19
CA ALA A 11 0.46 7.05 0.32
C ALA A 11 1.55 7.30 -0.72
N ILE A 12 1.31 6.92 -1.97
CA ILE A 12 2.28 7.08 -3.06
C ILE A 12 2.52 8.57 -3.35
N GLY A 13 1.45 9.34 -3.58
CA GLY A 13 1.57 10.76 -3.92
C GLY A 13 2.18 11.59 -2.79
N LEU A 14 1.76 11.37 -1.55
CA LEU A 14 2.36 12.02 -0.39
C LEU A 14 3.83 11.67 -0.21
N SER A 15 4.21 10.39 -0.43
CA SER A 15 5.61 9.96 -0.33
C SER A 15 6.48 10.63 -1.41
N ILE A 16 5.99 10.71 -2.65
CA ILE A 16 6.70 11.39 -3.74
C ILE A 16 6.81 12.89 -3.46
N ALA A 17 5.72 13.53 -3.04
CA ALA A 17 5.72 14.96 -2.70
C ALA A 17 6.70 15.28 -1.55
N TYR A 18 6.71 14.44 -0.51
CA TYR A 18 7.65 14.56 0.62
C TYR A 18 9.10 14.49 0.15
N ARG A 19 9.44 13.47 -0.66
CA ARG A 19 10.82 13.30 -1.17
C ARG A 19 11.25 14.39 -2.13
N LEU A 20 10.36 14.81 -3.05
CA LEU A 20 10.64 15.94 -3.95
C LEU A 20 10.90 17.22 -3.18
N ALA A 21 10.11 17.51 -2.14
CA ALA A 21 10.29 18.69 -1.33
C ALA A 21 11.60 18.68 -0.51
N GLN A 22 12.07 17.49 -0.10
CA GLN A 22 13.40 17.34 0.52
C GLN A 22 14.58 17.61 -0.46
N GLU A 23 14.33 17.50 -1.75
CA GLU A 23 15.29 17.79 -2.83
C GLU A 23 15.06 19.17 -3.47
N ASP A 24 14.47 20.09 -2.70
CA ASP A 24 14.23 21.49 -3.08
C ASP A 24 13.37 21.69 -4.34
N PHE A 25 12.49 20.74 -4.68
CA PHE A 25 11.48 20.94 -5.69
C PHE A 25 10.31 21.76 -5.13
N SER A 26 9.76 22.67 -5.94
CA SER A 26 8.45 23.29 -5.66
C SER A 26 7.35 22.29 -6.04
N VAL A 27 6.56 21.84 -5.07
CA VAL A 27 5.56 20.79 -5.29
C VAL A 27 4.16 21.31 -4.99
N SER A 28 3.23 21.11 -5.93
CA SER A 28 1.78 21.26 -5.71
C SER A 28 1.11 19.90 -5.81
N LEU A 29 0.34 19.51 -4.78
CA LEU A 29 -0.37 18.25 -4.73
C LEU A 29 -1.88 18.50 -4.77
N PHE A 30 -2.55 17.89 -5.75
CA PHE A 30 -4.00 17.97 -5.94
C PHE A 30 -4.67 16.63 -5.65
N ASP A 31 -5.80 16.67 -4.96
CA ASP A 31 -6.68 15.52 -4.76
C ASP A 31 -8.14 15.94 -4.90
N GLU A 32 -8.95 15.10 -5.54
CA GLU A 32 -10.40 15.30 -5.68
C GLU A 32 -11.13 15.27 -4.33
N HIS A 33 -10.55 14.57 -3.35
CA HIS A 33 -11.07 14.42 -2.00
C HIS A 33 -10.11 15.01 -0.95
N GLU A 34 -10.41 14.78 0.32
CA GLU A 34 -9.46 15.11 1.39
C GLU A 34 -8.21 14.22 1.28
N VAL A 35 -7.04 14.85 1.24
CA VAL A 35 -5.74 14.17 1.10
C VAL A 35 -5.53 13.18 2.24
N GLY A 36 -5.14 11.95 1.90
CA GLY A 36 -4.83 10.90 2.86
C GLY A 36 -6.05 10.13 3.38
N THR A 37 -7.26 10.29 2.81
CA THR A 37 -8.48 9.63 3.31
C THR A 37 -8.99 8.49 2.43
N GLY A 38 -8.36 8.23 1.28
CA GLY A 38 -8.77 7.18 0.33
C GLY A 38 -8.28 5.78 0.68
N THR A 39 -7.96 4.99 -0.33
CA THR A 39 -7.55 3.57 -0.23
C THR A 39 -6.39 3.35 0.74
N SER A 40 -5.42 4.26 0.77
CA SER A 40 -4.27 4.19 1.67
C SER A 40 -4.66 4.23 3.15
N TRP A 41 -5.67 5.04 3.49
CA TRP A 41 -6.22 5.11 4.84
C TRP A 41 -6.95 3.81 5.21
N ALA A 42 -7.67 3.23 4.26
CA ALA A 42 -8.48 2.03 4.46
C ALA A 42 -7.66 0.74 4.68
N GLY A 43 -6.39 0.73 4.35
CA GLY A 43 -5.53 -0.45 4.46
C GLY A 43 -5.20 -0.84 5.90
N ALA A 44 -4.74 -2.08 6.07
CA ALA A 44 -4.38 -2.62 7.38
C ALA A 44 -3.00 -2.18 7.89
N GLY A 45 -2.15 -1.65 7.04
CA GLY A 45 -0.80 -1.20 7.41
C GLY A 45 0.19 -2.31 7.69
N ILE A 46 -0.06 -3.51 7.20
CA ILE A 46 0.89 -4.62 7.25
C ILE A 46 2.04 -4.33 6.29
N LEU A 47 3.25 -4.53 6.76
CA LEU A 47 4.49 -4.47 6.00
C LEU A 47 5.14 -5.84 6.06
N PRO A 48 4.81 -6.76 5.12
CA PRO A 48 5.36 -8.10 5.12
C PRO A 48 6.89 -8.08 5.04
N ALA A 49 7.53 -9.02 5.73
CA ALA A 49 8.99 -9.13 5.69
C ALA A 49 9.50 -9.20 4.25
N ALA A 50 10.56 -8.45 3.98
CA ALA A 50 11.21 -8.38 2.68
C ALA A 50 12.68 -8.03 2.83
N THR A 51 13.52 -8.49 1.89
CA THR A 51 14.98 -8.33 1.94
C THR A 51 15.56 -8.03 0.57
N LEU A 52 16.77 -7.50 0.54
CA LEU A 52 17.57 -7.37 -0.69
C LEU A 52 18.54 -8.54 -0.89
N LYS A 53 18.60 -9.47 0.06
CA LYS A 53 19.50 -10.63 -0.01
C LYS A 53 18.91 -11.70 -0.90
N ASN A 54 19.73 -12.30 -1.75
CA ASN A 54 19.34 -13.43 -2.61
C ASN A 54 18.05 -13.18 -3.43
N VAL A 55 17.87 -11.94 -3.89
CA VAL A 55 16.66 -11.54 -4.63
C VAL A 55 17.06 -11.01 -6.00
N ASP A 56 16.58 -11.66 -7.05
CA ASP A 56 16.77 -11.22 -8.44
C ASP A 56 15.52 -10.58 -9.04
N ASP A 57 14.34 -10.99 -8.54
CA ASP A 57 13.06 -10.44 -8.98
C ASP A 57 12.95 -8.94 -8.70
N PRO A 58 12.65 -8.10 -9.72
CA PRO A 58 12.59 -6.65 -9.55
C PRO A 58 11.54 -6.17 -8.55
N TYR A 59 10.40 -6.87 -8.45
CA TYR A 59 9.35 -6.51 -7.50
C TYR A 59 9.78 -6.79 -6.06
N GLU A 60 10.43 -7.94 -5.83
CA GLU A 60 10.97 -8.29 -4.52
C GLU A 60 12.15 -7.37 -4.13
N LYS A 61 12.98 -6.92 -5.10
CA LYS A 61 14.00 -5.89 -4.85
C LYS A 61 13.39 -4.57 -4.40
N LEU A 62 12.34 -4.12 -5.08
CA LEU A 62 11.61 -2.91 -4.71
C LEU A 62 10.98 -3.04 -3.31
N ARG A 63 10.41 -4.22 -2.99
CA ARG A 63 9.87 -4.54 -1.65
C ARG A 63 10.96 -4.52 -0.58
N GLY A 64 12.08 -5.20 -0.82
CA GLY A 64 13.21 -5.26 0.11
C GLY A 64 13.80 -3.89 0.39
N TYR A 65 13.97 -3.06 -0.64
CA TYR A 65 14.43 -1.68 -0.48
C TYR A 65 13.44 -0.84 0.33
N SER A 66 12.16 -0.93 0.01
CA SER A 66 11.12 -0.20 0.74
C SER A 66 11.03 -0.64 2.21
N HIS A 67 11.18 -1.93 2.48
CA HIS A 67 11.16 -2.47 3.84
C HIS A 67 12.27 -1.88 4.72
N GLN A 68 13.47 -1.70 4.15
CA GLN A 68 14.59 -1.05 4.85
C GLN A 68 14.34 0.45 5.11
N LEU A 69 13.60 1.13 4.24
CA LEU A 69 13.30 2.56 4.35
C LEU A 69 12.24 2.88 5.41
N HIS A 70 11.26 1.99 5.62
CA HIS A 70 10.14 2.26 6.53
C HIS A 70 10.53 2.69 7.95
N PRO A 71 11.46 2.00 8.67
CA PRO A 71 11.88 2.44 9.99
C PRO A 71 12.58 3.81 9.96
N LEU A 72 13.35 4.09 8.93
CA LEU A 72 14.06 5.36 8.75
C LEU A 72 13.05 6.50 8.54
N TRP A 73 12.10 6.30 7.65
CA TRP A 73 11.05 7.29 7.39
C TRP A 73 10.14 7.50 8.60
N ALA A 74 9.81 6.45 9.33
CA ALA A 74 9.03 6.57 10.56
C ALA A 74 9.72 7.47 11.59
N GLN A 75 11.03 7.31 11.75
CA GLN A 75 11.84 8.17 12.61
C GLN A 75 11.88 9.62 12.09
N GLN A 76 12.23 9.82 10.82
CA GLN A 76 12.33 11.16 10.21
C GLN A 76 11.00 11.92 10.28
N LEU A 77 9.89 11.25 9.98
CA LEU A 77 8.56 11.84 10.06
C LEU A 77 8.21 12.23 11.50
N LYS A 78 8.54 11.39 12.48
CA LYS A 78 8.33 11.71 13.88
C LYS A 78 9.18 12.89 14.34
N GLU A 79 10.44 12.96 13.96
CA GLU A 79 11.34 14.08 14.27
C GLU A 79 10.85 15.38 13.61
N LEU A 80 10.46 15.32 12.35
CA LEU A 80 9.99 16.50 11.62
C LEU A 80 8.63 16.98 12.08
N THR A 81 7.67 16.09 12.40
CA THR A 81 6.27 16.47 12.63
C THR A 81 5.79 16.31 14.06
N GLY A 82 6.49 15.53 14.88
CA GLY A 82 6.03 15.10 16.20
C GLY A 82 5.01 13.95 16.17
N ILE A 83 4.59 13.49 14.98
CA ILE A 83 3.57 12.45 14.82
C ILE A 83 4.22 11.07 14.73
N ASP A 84 3.88 10.19 15.67
CA ASP A 84 4.30 8.79 15.63
C ASP A 84 3.46 8.00 14.63
N THR A 85 4.10 7.46 13.61
CA THR A 85 3.44 6.68 12.54
C THR A 85 2.88 5.34 13.03
N GLY A 86 3.22 4.91 14.24
CA GLY A 86 2.90 3.60 14.77
C GLY A 86 3.66 2.47 14.07
N PHE A 87 4.85 2.75 13.51
CA PHE A 87 5.72 1.71 12.96
C PHE A 87 6.18 0.77 14.08
N ARG A 88 5.98 -0.53 13.86
CA ARG A 88 6.41 -1.59 14.78
C ARG A 88 6.90 -2.80 14.02
N ARG A 89 7.99 -3.40 14.49
CA ARG A 89 8.42 -4.75 14.13
C ARG A 89 7.81 -5.71 15.14
N CYS A 90 6.60 -6.20 14.85
CA CYS A 90 5.80 -6.98 15.79
C CYS A 90 5.81 -8.48 15.49
N GLY A 91 6.41 -8.89 14.38
CA GLY A 91 6.30 -10.25 13.88
C GLY A 91 4.90 -10.58 13.35
N GLY A 92 4.82 -11.64 12.60
CA GLY A 92 3.56 -12.15 12.08
C GLY A 92 3.51 -13.66 12.06
N TRP A 93 2.40 -14.24 12.50
CA TRP A 93 2.09 -15.64 12.34
C TRP A 93 1.34 -15.85 11.03
N TYR A 94 1.80 -16.80 10.24
CA TYR A 94 1.12 -17.30 9.04
C TYR A 94 0.58 -18.68 9.37
N ILE A 95 -0.73 -18.85 9.27
CA ILE A 95 -1.44 -20.03 9.76
C ILE A 95 -2.13 -20.73 8.60
N ALA A 96 -2.14 -22.05 8.62
CA ALA A 96 -2.91 -22.90 7.73
C ALA A 96 -3.73 -23.92 8.54
N ARG A 97 -5.05 -23.94 8.30
CA ARG A 97 -5.99 -24.89 8.90
C ARG A 97 -6.70 -25.76 7.87
N THR A 98 -6.44 -25.52 6.58
CA THR A 98 -6.93 -26.33 5.46
C THR A 98 -5.78 -26.84 4.60
N LYS A 99 -6.01 -27.90 3.80
CA LYS A 99 -5.00 -28.46 2.91
C LYS A 99 -4.53 -27.44 1.85
N ALA A 100 -5.44 -26.61 1.35
CA ALA A 100 -5.13 -25.59 0.35
C ALA A 100 -4.23 -24.49 0.96
N GLU A 101 -4.59 -23.96 2.12
CA GLU A 101 -3.77 -22.97 2.85
C GLU A 101 -2.38 -23.52 3.16
N ARG A 102 -2.30 -24.79 3.58
CA ARG A 102 -1.02 -25.46 3.84
C ARG A 102 -0.12 -25.48 2.60
N ALA A 103 -0.66 -25.85 1.44
CA ALA A 103 0.10 -25.89 0.20
C ALA A 103 0.66 -24.49 -0.16
N THR A 104 -0.17 -23.44 -0.03
CA THR A 104 0.26 -22.05 -0.25
C THR A 104 1.32 -21.63 0.77
N LEU A 105 1.14 -21.97 2.04
CA LEU A 105 2.07 -21.60 3.11
C LEU A 105 3.43 -22.28 2.96
N ILE A 106 3.47 -23.54 2.49
CA ILE A 106 4.72 -24.25 2.19
C ILE A 106 5.49 -23.54 1.08
N ALA A 107 4.82 -23.18 -0.02
CA ALA A 107 5.46 -22.44 -1.11
C ALA A 107 5.98 -21.07 -0.66
N GLN A 108 5.21 -20.38 0.18
CA GLN A 108 5.63 -19.10 0.74
C GLN A 108 6.84 -19.25 1.68
N ARG A 109 6.88 -20.30 2.49
CA ARG A 109 8.02 -20.62 3.35
C ARG A 109 9.29 -20.87 2.52
N ASP A 110 9.20 -21.66 1.47
CA ASP A 110 10.35 -21.96 0.60
C ASP A 110 10.91 -20.65 0.00
N LEU A 111 10.05 -19.74 -0.43
CA LEU A 111 10.45 -18.42 -0.91
C LEU A 111 11.15 -17.59 0.19
N TRP A 112 10.64 -17.56 1.41
CA TRP A 112 11.29 -16.86 2.53
C TRP A 112 12.67 -17.42 2.84
N GLU A 113 12.81 -18.78 2.86
CA GLU A 113 14.09 -19.44 3.09
C GLU A 113 15.11 -19.12 1.99
N GLU A 114 14.71 -19.16 0.71
CA GLU A 114 15.53 -18.76 -0.43
C GLU A 114 16.02 -17.32 -0.34
N GLN A 115 15.15 -16.41 0.06
CA GLN A 115 15.47 -15.01 0.28
C GLN A 115 16.27 -14.75 1.57
N GLY A 116 16.42 -15.75 2.44
CA GLY A 116 17.09 -15.61 3.72
C GLY A 116 16.31 -14.78 4.75
N ILE A 117 14.99 -14.76 4.63
CA ILE A 117 14.08 -14.19 5.64
C ILE A 117 13.96 -15.18 6.79
N GLU A 118 14.18 -14.72 8.02
CA GLU A 118 14.12 -15.55 9.23
C GLU A 118 12.67 -15.96 9.52
N VAL A 119 12.40 -17.25 9.41
CA VAL A 119 11.12 -17.87 9.73
C VAL A 119 11.28 -18.98 10.75
N GLN A 120 10.32 -19.12 11.64
CA GLN A 120 10.32 -20.16 12.68
C GLN A 120 9.05 -21.00 12.53
N ARG A 121 9.23 -22.29 12.37
CA ARG A 121 8.11 -23.23 12.36
C ARG A 121 7.51 -23.35 13.76
N GLY A 122 6.20 -23.27 13.84
CA GLY A 122 5.40 -23.57 15.02
C GLY A 122 4.29 -24.55 14.70
N ASP A 123 3.76 -25.11 15.74
CA ASP A 123 2.52 -25.85 15.75
C ASP A 123 1.44 -25.06 16.54
N ARG A 124 0.28 -25.66 16.72
CA ARG A 124 -0.78 -25.05 17.52
C ARG A 124 -0.33 -24.73 18.93
N GLN A 125 0.46 -25.60 19.56
CA GLN A 125 0.93 -25.40 20.93
C GLN A 125 1.88 -24.20 21.03
N THR A 126 2.84 -24.10 20.13
CA THR A 126 3.78 -22.97 20.03
C THR A 126 3.05 -21.66 19.77
N LEU A 127 2.09 -21.67 18.81
CA LEU A 127 1.25 -20.50 18.51
C LEU A 127 0.50 -20.02 19.75
N LEU A 128 -0.16 -20.93 20.50
CA LEU A 128 -0.94 -20.56 21.69
C LEU A 128 -0.07 -20.10 22.87
N GLN A 129 1.17 -20.57 22.97
CA GLN A 129 2.11 -20.04 23.96
C GLN A 129 2.50 -18.57 23.67
N HIS A 130 2.63 -18.21 22.41
CA HIS A 130 2.93 -16.85 21.98
C HIS A 130 1.69 -15.94 21.99
N GLU A 131 0.57 -16.47 21.52
CA GLU A 131 -0.71 -15.75 21.33
C GLU A 131 -1.84 -16.48 22.07
N PRO A 132 -1.93 -16.34 23.41
CA PRO A 132 -2.99 -16.99 24.20
C PRO A 132 -4.41 -16.56 23.79
N ALA A 133 -4.55 -15.39 23.17
CA ALA A 133 -5.81 -14.90 22.61
C ALA A 133 -6.44 -15.88 21.59
N LEU A 134 -5.63 -16.73 20.95
CA LEU A 134 -6.08 -17.74 20.00
C LEU A 134 -6.49 -19.08 20.66
N ALA A 135 -6.60 -19.16 21.98
CA ALA A 135 -6.94 -20.41 22.69
C ALA A 135 -8.26 -21.04 22.22
N ALA A 136 -9.23 -20.23 21.83
CA ALA A 136 -10.51 -20.66 21.28
C ALA A 136 -10.47 -20.99 19.76
N MET A 137 -9.32 -20.92 19.12
CA MET A 137 -9.20 -21.17 17.69
C MET A 137 -9.71 -22.58 17.33
N GLU A 138 -10.69 -22.62 16.44
CA GLU A 138 -11.32 -23.84 15.97
C GLU A 138 -10.38 -24.67 15.09
N SER A 139 -10.44 -25.98 15.22
CA SER A 139 -9.82 -26.89 14.26
C SER A 139 -10.64 -26.95 12.97
N ARG A 140 -9.96 -27.16 11.85
CA ARG A 140 -10.57 -27.41 10.53
C ARG A 140 -10.08 -28.74 9.95
N ASP A 141 -9.89 -28.81 8.65
CA ASP A 141 -9.61 -30.04 7.89
C ASP A 141 -8.27 -30.70 8.27
N ILE A 142 -7.34 -29.95 8.79
CA ILE A 142 -6.00 -30.43 9.18
C ILE A 142 -5.59 -29.87 10.54
N GLU A 143 -4.60 -30.52 11.15
CA GLU A 143 -3.88 -29.93 12.27
C GLU A 143 -3.25 -28.60 11.86
N THR A 144 -3.33 -27.60 12.73
CA THR A 144 -2.83 -26.25 12.47
C THR A 144 -1.33 -26.28 12.24
N GLU A 145 -0.91 -25.80 11.10
CA GLU A 145 0.49 -25.47 10.80
C GLU A 145 0.66 -23.94 10.91
N ALA A 146 1.74 -23.52 11.54
CA ALA A 146 2.02 -22.11 11.75
C ALA A 146 3.49 -21.80 11.49
N TRP A 147 3.76 -20.61 10.95
CA TRP A 147 5.10 -20.09 10.73
C TRP A 147 5.17 -18.68 11.27
N PHE A 148 6.15 -18.39 12.12
CA PHE A 148 6.39 -17.05 12.63
C PHE A 148 7.45 -16.34 11.79
N VAL A 149 7.11 -15.20 11.23
CA VAL A 149 7.99 -14.31 10.46
C VAL A 149 8.36 -13.15 11.36
N LYS A 150 9.59 -13.15 11.85
CA LYS A 150 10.06 -12.21 12.87
C LYS A 150 10.09 -10.75 12.39
N ASP A 151 10.43 -10.54 11.12
CA ASP A 151 10.59 -9.22 10.52
C ASP A 151 9.30 -8.65 9.91
N GLU A 152 8.16 -9.27 10.18
CA GLU A 152 6.86 -8.68 9.85
C GLU A 152 6.67 -7.40 10.64
N CYS A 153 6.31 -6.32 9.92
CA CYS A 153 6.13 -5.01 10.51
C CYS A 153 4.71 -4.48 10.26
N GLN A 154 4.37 -3.41 10.94
CA GLN A 154 3.15 -2.66 10.69
C GLN A 154 3.36 -1.17 10.86
N VAL A 155 2.51 -0.38 10.22
CA VAL A 155 2.31 1.06 10.51
C VAL A 155 0.83 1.32 10.76
N ARG A 156 0.51 2.42 11.42
CA ARG A 156 -0.88 2.87 11.57
C ARG A 156 -1.20 3.84 10.44
N ASN A 157 -1.88 3.35 9.40
CA ASN A 157 -2.12 4.10 8.15
C ASN A 157 -2.60 5.54 8.38
N PRO A 158 -3.66 5.81 9.20
CA PRO A 158 -4.11 7.19 9.41
C PRO A 158 -3.01 8.10 9.98
N ARG A 159 -2.21 7.60 10.94
CA ARG A 159 -1.11 8.37 11.52
C ARG A 159 0.04 8.56 10.56
N HIS A 160 0.38 7.53 9.77
CA HIS A 160 1.44 7.60 8.77
C HIS A 160 1.11 8.62 7.67
N LEU A 161 -0.12 8.60 7.16
CA LEU A 161 -0.59 9.56 6.16
C LEU A 161 -0.66 10.99 6.73
N GLN A 162 -1.09 11.13 7.98
CA GLN A 162 -1.08 12.41 8.67
C GLN A 162 0.34 12.95 8.85
N ALA A 163 1.29 12.10 9.23
CA ALA A 163 2.70 12.48 9.36
C ALA A 163 3.31 12.90 8.02
N LEU A 164 3.03 12.15 6.93
CA LEU A 164 3.45 12.53 5.58
C LEU A 164 2.85 13.86 5.13
N LYS A 165 1.54 14.05 5.33
CA LYS A 165 0.86 15.30 4.98
C LYS A 165 1.45 16.49 5.73
N GLU A 166 1.63 16.36 7.04
CA GLU A 166 2.24 17.41 7.88
C GLU A 166 3.69 17.69 7.47
N ALA A 167 4.48 16.65 7.18
CA ALA A 167 5.85 16.80 6.67
C ALA A 167 5.89 17.56 5.34
N CYS A 168 5.02 17.22 4.40
CA CYS A 168 4.86 17.95 3.15
C CYS A 168 4.58 19.44 3.38
N LEU A 169 3.62 19.76 4.26
CA LEU A 169 3.27 21.16 4.59
C LEU A 169 4.46 21.91 5.18
N ARG A 170 5.21 21.31 6.11
CA ARG A 170 6.40 21.92 6.72
C ARG A 170 7.55 22.16 5.74
N LEU A 171 7.64 21.32 4.71
CA LEU A 171 8.62 21.48 3.62
C LEU A 171 8.12 22.39 2.49
N GLY A 172 6.96 23.04 2.64
CA GLY A 172 6.44 23.99 1.68
C GLY A 172 5.68 23.40 0.50
N VAL A 173 5.26 22.13 0.57
CA VAL A 173 4.38 21.55 -0.45
C VAL A 173 3.01 22.21 -0.38
N GLU A 174 2.52 22.69 -1.52
CA GLU A 174 1.17 23.22 -1.63
C GLU A 174 0.16 22.08 -1.78
N ILE A 175 -0.59 21.77 -0.72
CA ILE A 175 -1.60 20.72 -0.72
C ILE A 175 -2.98 21.31 -0.97
N ARG A 176 -3.66 20.84 -2.01
CA ARG A 176 -5.01 21.26 -2.43
C ARG A 176 -5.96 20.06 -2.42
N SER A 177 -6.61 19.81 -1.26
CA SER A 177 -7.73 18.87 -1.15
C SER A 177 -8.98 19.43 -1.85
N HIS A 178 -9.87 18.54 -2.32
CA HIS A 178 -11.11 18.90 -3.03
C HIS A 178 -10.88 19.66 -4.34
N HIS A 179 -9.76 19.39 -4.99
CA HIS A 179 -9.38 19.99 -6.27
C HIS A 179 -9.13 18.90 -7.31
N LYS A 180 -10.17 18.61 -8.08
CA LYS A 180 -10.11 17.62 -9.16
C LYS A 180 -9.33 18.16 -10.36
N VAL A 181 -8.41 17.38 -10.90
CA VAL A 181 -7.86 17.60 -12.23
C VAL A 181 -8.85 17.05 -13.25
N GLU A 182 -9.41 17.93 -14.09
CA GLU A 182 -10.51 17.61 -15.00
C GLU A 182 -10.04 17.29 -16.40
N ARG A 183 -8.99 17.97 -16.87
CA ARG A 183 -8.43 17.81 -18.21
C ARG A 183 -6.96 18.25 -18.25
N LEU A 184 -6.29 17.91 -19.35
CA LEU A 184 -4.90 18.22 -19.62
C LEU A 184 -4.78 19.27 -20.73
N GLU A 185 -3.82 20.17 -20.60
CA GLU A 185 -3.42 21.12 -21.64
C GLU A 185 -2.08 20.67 -22.24
N TRP A 186 -1.98 20.74 -23.56
CA TRP A 186 -0.81 20.25 -24.29
C TRP A 186 -0.15 21.35 -25.11
N ASP A 187 1.16 21.36 -25.13
CA ASP A 187 1.97 22.06 -26.12
C ASP A 187 2.74 21.02 -26.93
N ASN A 188 2.26 20.74 -28.13
CA ASN A 188 2.71 19.60 -28.94
C ASN A 188 2.61 18.26 -28.18
N GLU A 189 3.74 17.58 -27.95
CA GLU A 189 3.79 16.30 -27.21
C GLU A 189 4.09 16.47 -25.71
N GLN A 190 4.29 17.71 -25.24
CA GLN A 190 4.54 17.98 -23.83
C GLN A 190 3.26 18.40 -23.13
N LEU A 191 3.05 17.86 -21.93
CA LEU A 191 2.00 18.32 -21.04
C LEU A 191 2.39 19.71 -20.52
N SER A 192 1.60 20.74 -20.86
CA SER A 192 1.87 22.14 -20.50
C SER A 192 1.11 22.59 -19.25
N GLY A 193 0.03 21.89 -18.90
CA GLY A 193 -0.76 22.22 -17.72
C GLY A 193 -1.84 21.19 -17.40
N VAL A 194 -2.34 21.27 -16.18
CA VAL A 194 -3.55 20.58 -15.74
C VAL A 194 -4.63 21.58 -15.39
N VAL A 195 -5.86 21.27 -15.74
CA VAL A 195 -7.01 22.16 -15.47
C VAL A 195 -7.72 21.69 -14.21
N VAL A 196 -7.88 22.63 -13.28
CA VAL A 196 -8.54 22.44 -11.98
C VAL A 196 -9.59 23.55 -11.84
N GLY A 197 -10.86 23.22 -11.97
CA GLY A 197 -11.93 24.21 -12.10
C GLY A 197 -11.68 25.12 -13.30
N ASP A 198 -11.67 26.44 -13.10
CA ASP A 198 -11.44 27.43 -14.15
C ASP A 198 -9.94 27.81 -14.35
N GLN A 199 -9.02 27.14 -13.66
CA GLN A 199 -7.61 27.48 -13.68
C GLN A 199 -6.77 26.42 -14.37
N THR A 200 -5.82 26.84 -15.20
CA THR A 200 -4.74 25.99 -15.70
C THR A 200 -3.52 26.20 -14.82
N VAL A 201 -3.01 25.10 -14.24
CA VAL A 201 -1.80 25.10 -13.42
C VAL A 201 -0.69 24.37 -14.19
N SER A 202 0.46 25.03 -14.33
CA SER A 202 1.59 24.54 -15.13
C SER A 202 2.76 24.13 -14.25
N ALA A 203 3.48 23.08 -14.69
CA ALA A 203 4.73 22.64 -14.06
C ALA A 203 5.69 22.04 -15.12
N GLU A 204 6.93 21.83 -14.71
CA GLU A 204 7.91 21.09 -15.52
C GLU A 204 7.63 19.59 -15.57
N HIS A 205 7.07 19.03 -14.46
CA HIS A 205 6.75 17.62 -14.32
C HIS A 205 5.35 17.39 -13.73
N TYR A 206 4.71 16.31 -14.15
CA TYR A 206 3.38 15.92 -13.70
C TYR A 206 3.40 14.45 -13.29
N CYS A 207 3.07 14.15 -12.03
CA CYS A 207 3.09 12.80 -11.48
C CYS A 207 1.67 12.33 -11.11
N PHE A 208 1.16 11.31 -11.80
CA PHE A 208 -0.19 10.77 -11.60
C PHE A 208 -0.16 9.59 -10.63
N THR A 209 -0.79 9.77 -9.47
CA THR A 209 -0.76 8.84 -8.33
C THR A 209 -2.15 8.56 -7.76
N ALA A 210 -3.19 8.64 -8.61
CA ALA A 210 -4.59 8.59 -8.20
C ALA A 210 -5.14 7.18 -7.91
N GLY A 211 -4.27 6.22 -7.54
CA GLY A 211 -4.67 4.87 -7.16
C GLY A 211 -5.52 4.17 -8.23
N ALA A 212 -6.69 3.66 -7.85
CA ALA A 212 -7.61 2.99 -8.78
C ALA A 212 -8.17 3.93 -9.87
N TRP A 213 -8.25 5.23 -9.60
CA TRP A 213 -8.73 6.24 -10.56
C TRP A 213 -7.68 6.58 -11.63
N THR A 214 -6.41 6.19 -11.46
CA THR A 214 -5.38 6.32 -12.50
C THR A 214 -5.79 5.62 -13.80
N HIS A 215 -6.60 4.56 -13.73
CA HIS A 215 -7.22 3.92 -14.89
C HIS A 215 -7.86 4.93 -15.87
N GLN A 216 -8.67 5.86 -15.36
CA GLN A 216 -9.31 6.88 -16.19
C GLN A 216 -8.30 7.87 -16.77
N MET A 217 -7.25 8.17 -16.04
CA MET A 217 -6.20 9.10 -16.46
C MET A 217 -5.28 8.49 -17.52
N LEU A 218 -5.05 7.16 -17.52
CA LEU A 218 -4.27 6.47 -18.55
C LEU A 218 -4.88 6.65 -19.95
N GLN A 219 -6.21 6.82 -20.04
CA GLN A 219 -6.90 7.09 -21.31
C GLN A 219 -6.49 8.42 -21.92
N TRP A 220 -6.17 9.43 -21.11
CA TRP A 220 -5.69 10.74 -21.60
C TRP A 220 -4.37 10.62 -22.37
N PHE A 221 -3.60 9.54 -22.09
CA PHE A 221 -2.31 9.27 -22.74
C PHE A 221 -2.41 8.19 -23.83
N GLY A 222 -3.63 7.71 -24.13
CA GLY A 222 -3.85 6.63 -25.09
C GLY A 222 -3.29 5.27 -24.64
N LEU A 223 -3.05 5.11 -23.34
CA LEU A 223 -2.57 3.85 -22.78
C LEU A 223 -3.74 2.88 -22.52
N PRO A 224 -3.50 1.57 -22.65
CA PRO A 224 -4.52 0.56 -22.34
C PRO A 224 -4.89 0.60 -20.85
N ASN A 225 -6.12 0.27 -20.55
CA ASN A 225 -6.64 0.18 -19.21
C ASN A 225 -6.06 -1.05 -18.50
N GLY A 226 -5.09 -0.84 -17.62
CA GLY A 226 -4.43 -1.91 -16.89
C GLY A 226 -4.71 -1.93 -15.38
N ILE A 227 -5.46 -0.95 -14.85
CA ILE A 227 -5.76 -0.85 -13.42
C ILE A 227 -7.24 -1.14 -13.17
N LEU A 228 -7.51 -2.09 -12.27
CA LEU A 228 -8.85 -2.47 -11.83
C LEU A 228 -9.05 -2.12 -10.34
N PRO A 229 -10.19 -1.50 -9.98
CA PRO A 229 -10.53 -1.31 -8.57
C PRO A 229 -10.94 -2.65 -7.94
N VAL A 230 -10.24 -3.06 -6.89
CA VAL A 230 -10.55 -4.27 -6.11
C VAL A 230 -10.93 -3.86 -4.69
N ARG A 231 -12.22 -4.04 -4.35
CA ARG A 231 -12.74 -3.67 -3.04
C ARG A 231 -12.22 -4.62 -1.96
N GLY A 232 -11.82 -4.05 -0.82
CA GLY A 232 -11.58 -4.76 0.42
C GLY A 232 -12.36 -4.11 1.54
N GLN A 233 -12.89 -4.93 2.45
CA GLN A 233 -13.67 -4.47 3.59
C GLN A 233 -12.96 -4.82 4.90
N MET A 234 -13.17 -3.99 5.92
CA MET A 234 -12.46 -4.05 7.20
C MET A 234 -13.42 -3.87 8.36
N LEU A 235 -13.10 -4.52 9.47
CA LEU A 235 -13.72 -4.32 10.78
C LEU A 235 -12.68 -3.80 11.77
N LEU A 236 -13.09 -2.96 12.70
CA LEU A 236 -12.29 -2.47 13.82
C LEU A 236 -12.99 -2.83 15.12
N TYR A 237 -12.27 -3.48 16.00
CA TYR A 237 -12.71 -3.78 17.36
C TYR A 237 -11.85 -3.04 18.39
N GLN A 238 -12.37 -2.84 19.60
CA GLN A 238 -11.61 -2.38 20.74
C GLN A 238 -11.46 -3.55 21.72
N MET A 239 -10.20 -3.93 21.93
CA MET A 239 -9.81 -5.01 22.85
C MET A 239 -8.93 -4.42 23.95
N GLU A 240 -8.54 -5.23 24.93
CA GLU A 240 -7.54 -4.83 25.91
C GLU A 240 -6.15 -4.67 25.23
N PRO A 241 -5.40 -3.61 25.55
CA PRO A 241 -4.06 -3.42 25.03
C PRO A 241 -3.15 -4.63 25.30
N GLY A 242 -2.46 -5.13 24.25
CA GLY A 242 -1.54 -6.28 24.35
C GLY A 242 -2.24 -7.64 24.40
N TRP A 243 -3.56 -7.70 24.22
CA TRP A 243 -4.33 -8.94 24.17
C TRP A 243 -3.89 -9.89 23.04
N LEU A 244 -3.63 -9.35 21.85
CA LEU A 244 -2.94 -10.00 20.74
C LEU A 244 -1.66 -9.21 20.46
N LYS A 245 -0.54 -9.89 20.21
CA LYS A 245 0.79 -9.25 20.14
C LYS A 245 1.31 -9.11 18.73
N SER A 246 1.13 -10.14 17.92
CA SER A 246 1.64 -10.26 16.55
C SER A 246 0.50 -10.18 15.54
N ILE A 247 0.84 -9.90 14.30
CA ILE A 247 -0.09 -10.02 13.18
C ILE A 247 -0.41 -11.50 12.97
N ILE A 248 -1.67 -11.83 12.71
CA ILE A 248 -2.10 -13.18 12.35
C ILE A 248 -2.59 -13.17 10.92
N ASN A 249 -2.00 -14.00 10.07
CA ASN A 249 -2.34 -14.13 8.65
C ASN A 249 -2.87 -15.55 8.39
N GLU A 250 -4.04 -15.67 7.74
CA GLU A 250 -4.61 -16.92 7.24
C GLU A 250 -5.18 -16.69 5.84
N GLY A 251 -4.49 -17.17 4.83
CA GLY A 251 -4.83 -16.89 3.44
C GLY A 251 -4.80 -15.38 3.13
N HIS A 252 -5.94 -14.84 2.70
CA HIS A 252 -6.10 -13.40 2.43
C HIS A 252 -6.61 -12.60 3.63
N ARG A 253 -6.94 -13.26 4.74
CA ARG A 253 -7.47 -12.67 5.97
C ARG A 253 -6.39 -12.45 7.01
N TYR A 254 -6.60 -11.46 7.86
CA TYR A 254 -5.63 -11.09 8.89
C TYR A 254 -6.28 -10.44 10.12
N LEU A 255 -5.59 -10.59 11.26
CA LEU A 255 -5.82 -9.84 12.49
C LEU A 255 -4.61 -8.93 12.72
N VAL A 256 -4.82 -7.64 12.90
CA VAL A 256 -3.72 -6.68 13.12
C VAL A 256 -3.95 -5.93 14.42
N PRO A 257 -3.24 -6.33 15.50
CA PRO A 257 -3.35 -5.67 16.79
C PRO A 257 -2.61 -4.33 16.82
N ARG A 258 -3.19 -3.37 17.53
CA ARG A 258 -2.57 -2.06 17.81
C ARG A 258 -2.25 -1.94 19.31
N GLU A 259 -1.26 -1.12 19.65
CA GLU A 259 -0.83 -0.92 21.04
C GLU A 259 -1.91 -0.34 21.94
N ASP A 260 -2.83 0.43 21.38
CA ASP A 260 -3.96 1.03 22.08
C ASP A 260 -5.18 0.10 22.21
N GLY A 261 -5.00 -1.19 21.89
CA GLY A 261 -6.05 -2.21 21.97
C GLY A 261 -6.97 -2.29 20.75
N HIS A 262 -6.82 -1.41 19.74
CA HIS A 262 -7.56 -1.60 18.51
C HIS A 262 -7.10 -2.88 17.80
N LEU A 263 -8.06 -3.65 17.30
CA LEU A 263 -7.85 -4.84 16.50
C LEU A 263 -8.52 -4.65 15.14
N LEU A 264 -7.71 -4.63 14.08
CA LEU A 264 -8.24 -4.64 12.71
C LEU A 264 -8.42 -6.09 12.25
N ILE A 265 -9.55 -6.34 11.59
CA ILE A 265 -9.89 -7.59 10.94
C ILE A 265 -10.15 -7.32 9.47
N GLY A 266 -9.49 -8.05 8.60
CA GLY A 266 -9.60 -7.93 7.15
C GLY A 266 -9.14 -9.20 6.45
N SER A 267 -9.27 -9.30 5.16
CA SER A 267 -10.16 -8.52 4.31
C SER A 267 -10.77 -9.43 3.25
N CYS A 268 -11.70 -8.90 2.47
CA CYS A 268 -12.18 -9.54 1.24
C CYS A 268 -11.46 -8.98 0.00
N GLU A 269 -11.73 -9.60 -1.15
CA GLU A 269 -11.33 -9.14 -2.48
C GLU A 269 -12.52 -9.29 -3.43
N GLU A 270 -13.01 -8.16 -3.94
CA GLU A 270 -14.21 -8.11 -4.76
C GLU A 270 -14.01 -7.15 -5.95
N GLU A 271 -14.28 -7.66 -7.16
CA GLU A 271 -14.27 -6.87 -8.39
C GLU A 271 -15.66 -6.28 -8.63
N VAL A 272 -15.95 -5.15 -8.00
CA VAL A 272 -17.28 -4.49 -8.01
C VAL A 272 -17.22 -3.08 -8.62
N GLY A 273 -16.23 -2.81 -9.44
CA GLY A 273 -15.98 -1.48 -9.99
C GLY A 273 -15.66 -0.47 -8.90
N TYR A 274 -16.17 0.75 -9.05
CA TYR A 274 -15.87 1.84 -8.11
C TYR A 274 -16.80 1.92 -6.89
N VAL A 275 -17.58 0.87 -6.62
CA VAL A 275 -18.45 0.80 -5.43
C VAL A 275 -17.61 0.59 -4.18
N CYS A 276 -17.47 1.63 -3.35
CA CYS A 276 -16.62 1.67 -2.16
C CYS A 276 -17.45 1.65 -0.86
N GLU A 277 -18.46 0.79 -0.80
CA GLU A 277 -19.33 0.62 0.37
C GLU A 277 -19.12 -0.75 1.00
N THR A 278 -19.37 -0.85 2.30
CA THR A 278 -19.40 -2.14 2.99
C THR A 278 -20.71 -2.88 2.70
N THR A 279 -20.66 -4.22 2.73
CA THR A 279 -21.84 -5.06 2.57
C THR A 279 -22.01 -5.98 3.78
N PRO A 280 -23.27 -6.20 4.26
CA PRO A 280 -23.52 -7.06 5.41
C PRO A 280 -22.93 -8.46 5.24
N GLU A 281 -23.03 -9.04 4.05
CA GLU A 281 -22.52 -10.38 3.73
C GLU A 281 -21.03 -10.52 4.01
N GLN A 282 -20.21 -9.58 3.52
CA GLN A 282 -18.76 -9.62 3.69
C GLN A 282 -18.35 -9.30 5.12
N LEU A 283 -19.04 -8.36 5.77
CA LEU A 283 -18.77 -8.06 7.17
C LEU A 283 -19.12 -9.25 8.07
N ASP A 284 -20.23 -9.95 7.82
CA ASP A 284 -20.61 -11.14 8.56
C ASP A 284 -19.67 -12.32 8.30
N ASP A 285 -19.13 -12.45 7.08
CA ASP A 285 -18.11 -13.44 6.78
C ASP A 285 -16.80 -13.17 7.53
N LEU A 286 -16.35 -11.92 7.57
CA LEU A 286 -15.18 -11.52 8.36
C LEU A 286 -15.40 -11.72 9.87
N LYS A 287 -16.60 -11.40 10.39
CA LYS A 287 -16.96 -11.65 11.79
C LYS A 287 -16.89 -13.15 12.12
N ARG A 288 -17.54 -14.00 11.32
CA ARG A 288 -17.52 -15.46 11.51
C ARG A 288 -16.10 -16.02 11.48
N TRP A 289 -15.28 -15.58 10.51
CA TRP A 289 -13.90 -15.99 10.47
C TRP A 289 -13.13 -15.58 11.73
N ALA A 290 -13.23 -14.33 12.14
CA ALA A 290 -12.55 -13.84 13.33
C ALA A 290 -13.04 -14.54 14.61
N GLN A 291 -14.34 -14.83 14.73
CA GLN A 291 -14.90 -15.62 15.83
C GLN A 291 -14.37 -17.06 15.84
N SER A 292 -14.14 -17.68 14.67
CA SER A 292 -13.49 -18.99 14.59
C SER A 292 -12.03 -18.99 15.06
N MET A 293 -11.40 -17.81 15.12
CA MET A 293 -10.03 -17.62 15.64
C MET A 293 -10.03 -17.27 17.14
N LEU A 294 -10.93 -16.41 17.54
CA LEU A 294 -10.89 -15.69 18.83
C LEU A 294 -12.02 -16.11 19.79
N GLY A 295 -12.99 -16.90 19.32
CA GLY A 295 -14.12 -17.38 20.12
C GLY A 295 -15.04 -16.26 20.62
N GLU A 296 -15.68 -16.50 21.75
CA GLU A 296 -16.64 -15.58 22.38
C GLU A 296 -16.00 -14.26 22.85
N GLN A 297 -14.67 -14.16 22.88
CA GLN A 297 -13.98 -12.92 23.23
C GLN A 297 -14.24 -11.81 22.19
N LEU A 298 -14.71 -12.18 21.00
CA LEU A 298 -15.16 -11.26 19.96
C LEU A 298 -16.69 -11.13 19.87
N ALA A 299 -17.41 -11.35 20.98
CA ALA A 299 -18.87 -11.27 21.01
C ALA A 299 -19.43 -9.83 20.87
N GLN A 300 -18.59 -8.81 21.11
CA GLN A 300 -18.97 -7.41 20.96
C GLN A 300 -19.12 -7.01 19.49
N GLU A 301 -19.90 -5.95 19.23
CA GLU A 301 -19.98 -5.37 17.90
C GLU A 301 -18.72 -4.58 17.55
N PRO A 302 -18.31 -4.53 16.25
CA PRO A 302 -17.19 -3.71 15.82
C PRO A 302 -17.48 -2.23 16.05
N VAL A 303 -16.47 -1.48 16.51
CA VAL A 303 -16.59 -0.02 16.70
C VAL A 303 -16.67 0.73 15.38
N ARG A 304 -16.18 0.12 14.28
CA ARG A 304 -16.21 0.70 12.94
C ARG A 304 -16.03 -0.36 11.85
N SER A 305 -16.63 -0.12 10.68
CA SER A 305 -16.37 -0.84 9.45
C SER A 305 -16.16 0.15 8.30
N TRP A 306 -15.39 -0.25 7.29
CA TRP A 306 -15.18 0.54 6.07
C TRP A 306 -14.72 -0.33 4.91
N ALA A 307 -14.72 0.27 3.71
CA ALA A 307 -14.19 -0.34 2.50
C ALA A 307 -13.10 0.55 1.87
N GLY A 308 -12.33 -0.01 0.95
CA GLY A 308 -11.36 0.70 0.14
C GLY A 308 -11.13 -0.02 -1.20
N LEU A 309 -10.76 0.74 -2.23
CA LEU A 309 -10.55 0.23 -3.59
C LEU A 309 -9.05 0.12 -3.90
N ARG A 310 -8.52 -1.09 -3.86
CA ARG A 310 -7.13 -1.34 -4.22
C ARG A 310 -6.95 -1.21 -5.74
N PRO A 311 -5.87 -0.56 -6.21
CA PRO A 311 -5.54 -0.47 -7.63
C PRO A 311 -4.87 -1.78 -8.09
N GLY A 312 -5.66 -2.78 -8.50
CA GLY A 312 -5.16 -4.05 -9.04
C GLY A 312 -4.62 -3.87 -10.46
N VAL A 313 -3.57 -4.60 -10.81
CA VAL A 313 -3.02 -4.68 -12.16
C VAL A 313 -2.97 -6.15 -12.56
N PHE A 314 -3.34 -6.45 -13.81
CA PHE A 314 -3.52 -7.85 -14.26
C PHE A 314 -2.23 -8.68 -14.25
N ASP A 315 -1.07 -8.03 -14.40
CA ASP A 315 0.25 -8.68 -14.33
C ASP A 315 0.90 -8.62 -12.95
N GLY A 316 0.23 -8.01 -11.96
CA GLY A 316 0.72 -7.86 -10.60
C GLY A 316 1.82 -6.80 -10.41
N MET A 317 2.30 -6.17 -11.51
CA MET A 317 3.37 -5.17 -11.46
C MET A 317 2.80 -3.75 -11.45
N PRO A 318 3.16 -2.89 -10.49
CA PRO A 318 2.71 -1.49 -10.51
C PRO A 318 3.25 -0.75 -11.74
N TYR A 319 2.62 0.36 -12.08
CA TYR A 319 3.13 1.32 -13.05
C TYR A 319 3.97 2.35 -12.31
N ILE A 320 5.28 2.40 -12.60
CA ILE A 320 6.22 3.34 -11.97
C ILE A 320 7.20 3.85 -13.03
N GLY A 321 7.18 5.14 -13.32
CA GLY A 321 8.14 5.75 -14.25
C GLY A 321 7.52 6.80 -15.16
N PRO A 322 8.36 7.39 -16.05
CA PRO A 322 7.92 8.33 -17.06
C PRO A 322 7.23 7.64 -18.24
N LEU A 323 6.40 8.37 -18.95
CA LEU A 323 5.87 7.96 -20.24
C LEU A 323 6.88 8.23 -21.35
N SER A 324 7.15 7.26 -22.25
CA SER A 324 8.11 7.42 -23.31
C SER A 324 7.77 8.54 -24.30
N ARG A 325 6.46 8.76 -24.58
CA ARG A 325 5.99 9.81 -25.48
C ARG A 325 5.89 11.18 -24.81
N HIS A 326 5.74 11.21 -23.50
CA HIS A 326 5.53 12.43 -22.71
C HIS A 326 6.52 12.44 -21.55
N PRO A 327 7.81 12.77 -21.76
CA PRO A 327 8.87 12.60 -20.75
C PRO A 327 8.66 13.40 -19.46
N ASN A 328 7.81 14.42 -19.49
CA ASN A 328 7.45 15.20 -18.33
C ASN A 328 6.22 14.66 -17.57
N VAL A 329 5.61 13.54 -18.05
CA VAL A 329 4.49 12.84 -17.41
C VAL A 329 5.02 11.56 -16.77
N TRP A 330 4.71 11.39 -15.49
CA TRP A 330 5.12 10.27 -14.65
C TRP A 330 3.89 9.57 -14.07
N ILE A 331 3.91 8.27 -14.01
CA ILE A 331 2.85 7.46 -13.40
C ILE A 331 3.43 6.70 -12.21
N ALA A 332 2.73 6.69 -11.08
CA ALA A 332 3.02 5.83 -9.95
C ALA A 332 1.70 5.30 -9.36
N ALA A 333 1.23 4.16 -9.86
CA ALA A 333 -0.06 3.57 -9.49
C ALA A 333 -0.08 2.05 -9.71
N GLY A 334 -1.17 1.40 -9.32
CA GLY A 334 -1.30 -0.05 -9.55
C GLY A 334 -0.60 -0.92 -8.51
N HIS A 335 -0.22 -0.38 -7.37
CA HIS A 335 0.52 -1.10 -6.31
C HIS A 335 -0.33 -2.14 -5.55
N PHE A 336 -1.61 -2.29 -5.87
CA PHE A 336 -2.56 -3.24 -5.29
C PHE A 336 -2.51 -3.25 -3.75
N ARG A 337 -2.21 -4.42 -3.15
CA ARG A 337 -2.13 -4.61 -1.69
C ARG A 337 -0.87 -4.02 -1.06
N SER A 338 0.16 -3.79 -1.87
CA SER A 338 1.50 -3.38 -1.42
C SER A 338 1.74 -1.87 -1.47
N GLY A 339 0.73 -1.06 -1.81
CA GLY A 339 0.91 0.38 -2.04
C GLY A 339 1.53 1.12 -0.85
N LEU A 340 1.12 0.81 0.37
CA LEU A 340 1.73 1.40 1.55
C LEU A 340 3.17 0.89 1.74
N HIS A 341 3.38 -0.42 1.61
CA HIS A 341 4.70 -1.02 1.76
C HIS A 341 5.69 -0.48 0.72
N LEU A 342 5.30 -0.36 -0.54
CA LEU A 342 6.16 0.10 -1.64
C LEU A 342 6.35 1.63 -1.70
N SER A 343 5.60 2.40 -0.91
CA SER A 343 5.54 3.86 -1.06
C SER A 343 6.89 4.55 -0.90
N CYS A 344 7.71 4.12 0.05
CA CYS A 344 9.03 4.70 0.30
C CYS A 344 9.97 4.46 -0.88
N ALA A 345 10.11 3.20 -1.34
CA ALA A 345 11.00 2.88 -2.47
C ALA A 345 10.51 3.49 -3.78
N THR A 346 9.19 3.50 -4.03
CA THR A 346 8.61 4.17 -5.21
C THR A 346 9.01 5.64 -5.23
N ALA A 347 8.92 6.34 -4.11
CA ALA A 347 9.31 7.74 -4.01
C ALA A 347 10.80 7.95 -4.22
N GLU A 348 11.66 7.16 -3.54
CA GLU A 348 13.12 7.27 -3.70
C GLU A 348 13.56 7.03 -5.15
N CYS A 349 13.05 5.95 -5.77
CA CYS A 349 13.41 5.61 -7.14
C CYS A 349 12.98 6.69 -8.15
N LEU A 350 11.72 7.18 -8.03
CA LEU A 350 11.24 8.22 -8.93
C LEU A 350 11.99 9.53 -8.73
N VAL A 351 12.25 9.96 -7.50
CA VAL A 351 12.93 11.22 -7.23
C VAL A 351 14.37 11.19 -7.71
N SER A 352 15.09 10.05 -7.59
CA SER A 352 16.41 9.89 -8.23
C SER A 352 16.34 10.14 -9.75
N MET A 353 15.34 9.57 -10.42
CA MET A 353 15.15 9.79 -11.87
C MET A 353 14.78 11.25 -12.19
N PHE A 354 13.96 11.93 -11.39
CA PHE A 354 13.65 13.36 -11.55
C PHE A 354 14.90 14.24 -11.48
N LYS A 355 15.87 13.83 -10.67
CA LYS A 355 17.18 14.49 -10.55
C LYS A 355 18.11 14.16 -11.72
N GLY A 356 17.80 13.15 -12.53
CA GLY A 356 18.66 12.62 -13.59
C GLY A 356 19.73 11.66 -13.03
N GLU A 357 19.53 11.13 -11.84
CA GLU A 357 20.38 10.14 -11.19
C GLU A 357 19.89 8.71 -11.50
N GLU A 358 20.74 7.73 -11.30
CA GLU A 358 20.37 6.32 -11.43
C GLU A 358 19.39 5.93 -10.33
N SER A 359 18.34 5.22 -10.70
CA SER A 359 17.35 4.72 -9.73
C SER A 359 17.95 3.62 -8.84
N PRO A 360 17.71 3.63 -7.51
CA PRO A 360 18.18 2.58 -6.61
C PRO A 360 17.68 1.16 -6.96
N CYS A 361 16.56 1.05 -7.66
CA CYS A 361 16.05 -0.20 -8.19
C CYS A 361 15.79 -0.08 -9.70
N ASP A 362 15.93 -1.19 -10.43
CA ASP A 362 15.54 -1.25 -11.83
C ASP A 362 14.03 -1.09 -11.99
N LEU A 363 13.61 0.03 -12.55
CA LEU A 363 12.20 0.33 -12.82
C LEU A 363 11.73 -0.10 -14.22
N THR A 364 12.58 -0.68 -15.04
CA THR A 364 12.25 -1.10 -16.41
C THR A 364 11.02 -2.01 -16.48
N PRO A 365 10.86 -3.03 -15.59
CA PRO A 365 9.68 -3.89 -15.59
C PRO A 365 8.38 -3.19 -15.16
N PHE A 366 8.48 -2.03 -14.51
CA PHE A 366 7.35 -1.26 -13.99
C PHE A 366 6.91 -0.12 -14.89
N ARG A 367 7.51 0.04 -16.07
CA ARG A 367 7.20 1.14 -16.97
C ARG A 367 5.70 1.17 -17.29
N PRO A 368 5.06 2.35 -17.25
CA PRO A 368 3.62 2.47 -17.50
C PRO A 368 3.21 2.08 -18.92
N ASP A 369 4.12 2.22 -19.86
CA ASP A 369 3.92 1.92 -21.28
C ASP A 369 4.56 0.59 -21.74
N ARG A 370 4.87 -0.33 -20.82
CA ARG A 370 5.51 -1.63 -21.10
C ARG A 370 4.77 -2.54 -22.07
N TYR A 371 3.46 -2.35 -22.20
CA TYR A 371 2.61 -3.09 -23.15
C TYR A 371 2.20 -2.27 -24.37
N TRP A 372 2.67 -1.03 -24.44
CA TRP A 372 2.34 -0.18 -25.56
C TRP A 372 3.23 -0.53 -26.75
N GLN A 373 2.63 -1.06 -27.82
CA GLN A 373 3.29 -1.20 -29.11
C GLN A 373 2.79 -0.08 -30.02
N PRO A 374 3.71 0.71 -30.67
CA PRO A 374 3.27 1.65 -31.69
C PRO A 374 2.50 0.90 -32.75
N LYS A 375 1.30 1.40 -33.11
CA LYS A 375 0.61 0.90 -34.28
C LYS A 375 1.56 1.04 -35.46
N VAL A 376 2.04 -0.08 -36.00
CA VAL A 376 2.75 -0.08 -37.26
C VAL A 376 1.74 0.38 -38.28
N THR A 377 1.86 1.62 -38.74
CA THR A 377 1.11 2.11 -39.90
C THR A 377 1.63 1.33 -41.09
N LEU A 378 0.85 0.33 -41.56
CA LEU A 378 1.10 -0.37 -42.81
C LEU A 378 0.86 0.58 -43.98
#